data_f2349ff4c642c6c17a1fa7be7041d723
#
_entry.id   f2349ff4c642c6c17a1fa7be7041d723
#
_cell.length_a   1.000
_cell.length_b   1.000
_cell.length_c   1.000
_cell.angle_alpha   90.00
_cell.angle_beta   90.00
_cell.angle_gamma   90.00
#
_symmetry.space_group_name_H-M   'P 1'
#
loop_
_entity.id
_entity.type
_entity.pdbx_description
1 polymer ?
#
loop_
_entity_poly.entity_id
_entity_poly.type
_entity_poly.pdbx_seq_one_letter_code
_entity_poly.pdbx_strand_id
1 'polypeptide(L)'
;VKTADQLEGRDQTFQRRIDDGVRIEAKDWMPDAYRKTLVRQISQHAHSEIVGMLPEGNWITRAPSLKRKAILLAKVQDEAGHGLYLYSAAETLGVSRDDLIDDLHAGRAKYSSIFNYPTLSWADIGMIGWLVDGSAIINQIPLCRCSYGPYARAMVRVCKEESFHQRQGYDLLMQMCLHG
;
A
#
# COMPACT_ATOMS: atom_id res chain seq x y z
N VAL A 1 7.24 26.17 26.58
CA VAL A 1 8.21 26.01 25.48
C VAL A 1 9.33 25.14 26.03
N LYS A 2 9.61 23.98 25.41
CA LYS A 2 10.71 23.09 25.83
C LYS A 2 12.03 23.69 25.38
N THR A 3 13.08 23.54 26.21
CA THR A 3 14.43 24.00 25.86
C THR A 3 15.07 23.11 24.80
N ALA A 4 16.07 23.62 24.07
CA ALA A 4 16.81 22.86 23.05
C ALA A 4 17.39 21.56 23.63
N ASP A 5 18.00 21.58 24.83
CA ASP A 5 18.56 20.41 25.52
C ASP A 5 17.48 19.34 25.82
N GLN A 6 16.26 19.77 26.17
CA GLN A 6 15.14 18.82 26.41
C GLN A 6 14.65 18.14 25.13
N LEU A 7 14.71 18.82 23.99
CA LEU A 7 14.38 18.25 22.67
C LEU A 7 15.46 17.28 22.22
N GLU A 8 16.73 17.65 22.36
CA GLU A 8 17.88 16.80 22.02
C GLU A 8 17.87 15.49 22.84
N GLY A 9 17.59 15.55 24.14
CA GLY A 9 17.46 14.36 24.99
C GLY A 9 16.29 13.45 24.60
N ARG A 10 15.19 14.02 24.05
CA ARG A 10 14.04 13.23 23.55
C ARG A 10 14.37 12.57 22.22
N ASP A 11 15.05 13.26 21.31
CA ASP A 11 15.47 12.70 20.02
C ASP A 11 16.44 11.54 20.22
N GLN A 12 17.41 11.66 21.13
CA GLN A 12 18.33 10.58 21.49
C GLN A 12 17.61 9.36 22.10
N THR A 13 16.59 9.60 22.93
CA THR A 13 15.78 8.53 23.51
C THR A 13 14.94 7.84 22.45
N PHE A 14 14.36 8.60 21.51
CA PHE A 14 13.63 8.06 20.37
C PHE A 14 14.54 7.21 19.49
N GLN A 15 15.74 7.71 19.15
CA GLN A 15 16.67 6.98 18.31
C GLN A 15 17.10 5.66 18.97
N ARG A 16 17.41 5.65 20.27
CA ARG A 16 17.69 4.40 21.00
C ARG A 16 16.57 3.39 20.93
N ARG A 17 15.29 3.82 21.06
CA ARG A 17 14.16 2.90 20.90
C ARG A 17 14.13 2.26 19.50
N ILE A 18 14.43 3.04 18.45
CA ILE A 18 14.52 2.53 17.08
C ILE A 18 15.65 1.51 16.95
N ASP A 19 16.84 1.84 17.47
CA ASP A 19 18.04 0.99 17.42
C ASP A 19 17.82 -0.32 18.17
N ASP A 20 17.10 -0.28 19.29
CA ASP A 20 16.69 -1.45 20.09
C ASP A 20 15.54 -2.26 19.46
N GLY A 21 15.05 -1.85 18.29
CA GLY A 21 13.93 -2.52 17.59
C GLY A 21 12.57 -2.34 18.28
N VAL A 22 12.43 -1.39 19.18
CA VAL A 22 11.16 -1.08 19.86
C VAL A 22 10.24 -0.32 18.90
N ARG A 23 9.04 -0.84 18.68
CA ARG A 23 8.06 -0.17 17.82
C ARG A 23 7.53 1.11 18.46
N ILE A 24 7.35 2.09 17.62
CA ILE A 24 6.73 3.37 17.96
C ILE A 24 5.23 3.23 17.70
N GLU A 25 4.43 3.51 18.69
CA GLU A 25 2.97 3.42 18.62
C GLU A 25 2.32 4.80 18.44
N ALA A 26 1.04 4.84 18.09
CA ALA A 26 0.29 6.07 17.81
C ALA A 26 0.35 7.11 18.94
N LYS A 27 0.43 6.66 20.20
CA LYS A 27 0.49 7.54 21.40
C LYS A 27 1.91 7.94 21.79
N ASP A 28 2.91 7.32 21.18
CA ASP A 28 4.30 7.63 21.48
C ASP A 28 4.69 9.00 20.91
N TRP A 29 5.55 9.67 21.63
CA TRP A 29 6.19 10.86 21.07
C TRP A 29 7.14 10.44 19.95
N MET A 30 7.17 11.21 18.88
CA MET A 30 8.08 11.05 17.75
C MET A 30 8.50 12.41 17.20
N PRO A 31 9.72 12.54 16.61
CA PRO A 31 10.14 13.75 15.93
C PRO A 31 9.22 14.12 14.75
N ASP A 32 9.03 15.40 14.51
CA ASP A 32 8.20 15.89 13.40
C ASP A 32 8.68 15.39 12.03
N ALA A 33 9.99 15.31 11.83
CA ALA A 33 10.56 14.80 10.59
C ALA A 33 10.18 13.31 10.33
N TYR A 34 10.21 12.49 11.38
CA TYR A 34 9.78 11.10 11.33
C TYR A 34 8.29 11.00 11.01
N ARG A 35 7.43 11.75 11.74
CA ARG A 35 5.99 11.81 11.48
C ARG A 35 5.67 12.23 10.05
N LYS A 36 6.26 13.31 9.55
CA LYS A 36 6.04 13.82 8.19
C LYS A 36 6.45 12.80 7.12
N THR A 37 7.56 12.09 7.35
CA THR A 37 8.03 11.04 6.43
C THR A 37 7.04 9.88 6.37
N LEU A 38 6.55 9.43 7.54
CA LEU A 38 5.54 8.36 7.61
C LEU A 38 4.22 8.77 6.95
N VAL A 39 3.71 9.97 7.25
CA VAL A 39 2.48 10.46 6.61
C VAL A 39 2.62 10.43 5.10
N ARG A 40 3.71 10.98 4.55
CA ARG A 40 3.95 10.97 3.11
C ARG A 40 4.01 9.56 2.53
N GLN A 41 4.76 8.65 3.18
CA GLN A 41 4.96 7.28 2.70
C GLN A 41 3.66 6.47 2.75
N ILE A 42 2.95 6.52 3.87
CA ILE A 42 1.73 5.74 4.08
C ILE A 42 0.60 6.28 3.19
N SER A 43 0.46 7.61 3.07
CA SER A 43 -0.55 8.20 2.20
C SER A 43 -0.30 7.87 0.73
N GLN A 44 0.93 8.00 0.25
CA GLN A 44 1.27 7.64 -1.13
C GLN A 44 1.03 6.16 -1.42
N HIS A 45 1.29 5.28 -0.45
CA HIS A 45 1.00 3.85 -0.55
C HIS A 45 -0.52 3.63 -0.63
N ALA A 46 -1.30 4.20 0.32
CA ALA A 46 -2.76 4.10 0.30
C ALA A 46 -3.37 4.59 -1.02
N HIS A 47 -2.90 5.71 -1.55
CA HIS A 47 -3.34 6.23 -2.84
C HIS A 47 -3.01 5.25 -3.98
N SER A 48 -1.86 4.59 -3.93
CA SER A 48 -1.47 3.60 -4.94
C SER A 48 -2.40 2.39 -4.94
N GLU A 49 -2.81 1.88 -3.78
CA GLU A 49 -3.78 0.79 -3.65
C GLU A 49 -5.15 1.20 -4.24
N ILE A 50 -5.65 2.39 -3.88
CA ILE A 50 -6.95 2.88 -4.37
C ILE A 50 -6.94 3.11 -5.89
N VAL A 51 -5.87 3.69 -6.43
CA VAL A 51 -5.76 3.90 -7.89
C VAL A 51 -5.48 2.58 -8.60
N GLY A 52 -4.67 1.69 -7.99
CA GLY A 52 -4.30 0.39 -8.54
C GLY A 52 -5.48 -0.54 -8.79
N MET A 53 -6.56 -0.43 -8.01
CA MET A 53 -7.77 -1.22 -8.24
C MET A 53 -8.53 -0.87 -9.53
N LEU A 54 -8.35 0.34 -10.09
CA LEU A 54 -9.14 0.83 -11.22
C LEU A 54 -8.85 0.08 -12.54
N PRO A 55 -7.59 -0.14 -12.95
CA PRO A 55 -7.27 -0.90 -14.16
C PRO A 55 -7.92 -2.28 -14.17
N GLU A 56 -7.87 -2.98 -13.05
CA GLU A 56 -8.43 -4.32 -12.89
C GLU A 56 -9.96 -4.29 -12.75
N GLY A 57 -10.50 -3.31 -12.01
CA GLY A 57 -11.94 -3.10 -11.87
C GLY A 57 -12.63 -2.92 -13.21
N ASN A 58 -12.03 -2.22 -14.15
CA ASN A 58 -12.53 -2.03 -15.50
C ASN A 58 -12.59 -3.33 -16.33
N TRP A 59 -11.91 -4.38 -15.90
CA TRP A 59 -11.89 -5.68 -16.57
C TRP A 59 -12.83 -6.72 -15.96
N ILE A 60 -13.46 -6.47 -14.82
CA ILE A 60 -14.37 -7.44 -14.16
C ILE A 60 -15.44 -7.92 -15.13
N THR A 61 -16.11 -7.01 -15.86
CA THR A 61 -17.16 -7.36 -16.82
C THR A 61 -16.62 -8.02 -18.09
N ARG A 62 -15.36 -7.76 -18.44
CA ARG A 62 -14.68 -8.21 -19.67
C ARG A 62 -13.89 -9.51 -19.49
N ALA A 63 -13.65 -9.95 -18.25
CA ALA A 63 -12.93 -11.17 -17.96
C ALA A 63 -13.59 -12.40 -18.64
N PRO A 64 -12.81 -13.35 -19.19
CA PRO A 64 -13.29 -14.34 -20.15
C PRO A 64 -14.16 -15.46 -19.55
N SER A 65 -14.24 -15.58 -18.23
CA SER A 65 -15.07 -16.60 -17.57
C SER A 65 -15.60 -16.11 -16.23
N LEU A 66 -16.68 -16.73 -15.72
CA LEU A 66 -17.22 -16.43 -14.41
C LEU A 66 -16.17 -16.61 -13.30
N LYS A 67 -15.36 -17.67 -13.39
CA LYS A 67 -14.25 -17.90 -12.46
C LYS A 67 -13.27 -16.73 -12.44
N ARG A 68 -12.87 -16.24 -13.62
CA ARG A 68 -11.93 -15.10 -13.73
C ARG A 68 -12.56 -13.79 -13.26
N LYS A 69 -13.85 -13.59 -13.51
CA LYS A 69 -14.59 -12.43 -12.96
C LYS A 69 -14.58 -12.44 -11.43
N ALA A 70 -14.86 -13.58 -10.81
CA ALA A 70 -14.90 -13.72 -9.36
C ALA A 70 -13.51 -13.48 -8.72
N ILE A 71 -12.45 -14.02 -9.32
CA ILE A 71 -11.07 -13.81 -8.87
C ILE A 71 -10.72 -12.32 -8.94
N LEU A 72 -11.01 -11.68 -10.07
CA LEU A 72 -10.69 -10.27 -10.27
C LEU A 72 -11.49 -9.35 -9.33
N LEU A 73 -12.77 -9.68 -9.08
CA LEU A 73 -13.59 -8.95 -8.11
C LEU A 73 -13.01 -9.07 -6.69
N ALA A 74 -12.58 -10.27 -6.27
CA ALA A 74 -11.95 -10.47 -4.97
C ALA A 74 -10.68 -9.63 -4.84
N LYS A 75 -9.82 -9.65 -5.86
CA LYS A 75 -8.61 -8.83 -5.90
C LYS A 75 -8.91 -7.34 -5.76
N VAL A 76 -9.82 -6.81 -6.55
CA VAL A 76 -10.23 -5.38 -6.49
C VAL A 76 -10.75 -5.00 -5.10
N GLN A 77 -11.48 -5.91 -4.44
CA GLN A 77 -11.92 -5.69 -3.05
C GLN A 77 -10.75 -5.67 -2.06
N ASP A 78 -9.76 -6.54 -2.26
CA ASP A 78 -8.56 -6.55 -1.42
C ASP A 78 -7.78 -5.23 -1.58
N GLU A 79 -7.54 -4.74 -2.81
CA GLU A 79 -6.86 -3.47 -3.08
C GLU A 79 -7.57 -2.28 -2.40
N ALA A 80 -8.90 -2.23 -2.49
CA ALA A 80 -9.68 -1.23 -1.78
C ALA A 80 -9.50 -1.35 -0.25
N GLY A 81 -9.49 -2.58 0.27
CA GLY A 81 -9.23 -2.89 1.68
C GLY A 81 -7.84 -2.47 2.12
N HIS A 82 -6.79 -2.71 1.31
CA HIS A 82 -5.42 -2.28 1.56
C HIS A 82 -5.35 -0.76 1.71
N GLY A 83 -5.95 -0.02 0.78
CA GLY A 83 -6.04 1.44 0.87
C GLY A 83 -6.67 1.90 2.18
N LEU A 84 -7.78 1.27 2.61
CA LEU A 84 -8.47 1.60 3.87
C LEU A 84 -7.60 1.31 5.11
N TYR A 85 -6.85 0.18 5.14
CA TYR A 85 -5.94 -0.11 6.25
C TYR A 85 -4.82 0.91 6.34
N LEU A 86 -4.27 1.32 5.21
CA LEU A 86 -3.20 2.30 5.14
C LEU A 86 -3.69 3.70 5.53
N TYR A 87 -4.85 4.13 5.06
CA TYR A 87 -5.45 5.39 5.54
C TYR A 87 -5.67 5.35 7.04
N SER A 88 -6.17 4.23 7.59
CA SER A 88 -6.33 4.11 9.06
C SER A 88 -4.99 4.21 9.79
N ALA A 89 -3.90 3.68 9.23
CA ALA A 89 -2.56 3.89 9.80
C ALA A 89 -2.11 5.36 9.71
N ALA A 90 -2.41 6.07 8.63
CA ALA A 90 -2.10 7.48 8.47
C ALA A 90 -2.91 8.36 9.46
N GLU A 91 -4.19 8.03 9.69
CA GLU A 91 -5.05 8.73 10.66
C GLU A 91 -4.45 8.72 12.07
N THR A 92 -3.75 7.65 12.45
CA THR A 92 -3.06 7.59 13.75
C THR A 92 -1.88 8.56 13.87
N LEU A 93 -1.45 9.15 12.76
CA LEU A 93 -0.43 10.21 12.70
C LEU A 93 -1.03 11.63 12.71
N GLY A 94 -2.36 11.74 12.80
CA GLY A 94 -3.08 13.01 12.92
C GLY A 94 -3.47 13.65 11.59
N VAL A 95 -3.53 12.89 10.50
CA VAL A 95 -4.07 13.36 9.21
C VAL A 95 -5.48 12.82 9.01
N SER A 96 -6.34 13.57 8.33
CA SER A 96 -7.69 13.16 8.00
C SER A 96 -7.68 12.26 6.75
N ARG A 97 -8.40 11.14 6.79
CA ARG A 97 -8.64 10.30 5.61
C ARG A 97 -9.35 11.07 4.51
N ASP A 98 -10.36 11.85 4.87
CA ASP A 98 -11.15 12.61 3.91
C ASP A 98 -10.26 13.63 3.20
N ASP A 99 -9.40 14.35 3.92
CA ASP A 99 -8.44 15.28 3.31
C ASP A 99 -7.48 14.57 2.33
N LEU A 100 -7.00 13.37 2.69
CA LEU A 100 -6.13 12.57 1.83
C LEU A 100 -6.84 12.10 0.54
N ILE A 101 -8.10 11.71 0.65
CA ILE A 101 -8.93 11.29 -0.49
C ILE A 101 -9.27 12.51 -1.36
N ASP A 102 -9.60 13.65 -0.77
CA ASP A 102 -9.84 14.90 -1.49
C ASP A 102 -8.60 15.37 -2.24
N ASP A 103 -7.42 15.22 -1.66
CA ASP A 103 -6.15 15.50 -2.34
C ASP A 103 -5.91 14.56 -3.53
N LEU A 104 -6.26 13.28 -3.39
CA LEU A 104 -6.17 12.31 -4.48
C LEU A 104 -7.11 12.69 -5.64
N HIS A 105 -8.37 12.97 -5.35
CA HIS A 105 -9.37 13.35 -6.36
C HIS A 105 -9.05 14.69 -7.03
N ALA A 106 -8.46 15.61 -6.30
CA ALA A 106 -8.04 16.90 -6.84
C ALA A 106 -6.70 16.84 -7.62
N GLY A 107 -6.09 15.66 -7.77
CA GLY A 107 -4.82 15.48 -8.49
C GLY A 107 -3.60 16.06 -7.77
N ARG A 108 -3.71 16.36 -6.48
CA ARG A 108 -2.60 16.88 -5.68
C ARG A 108 -1.76 15.78 -5.02
N ALA A 109 -2.34 14.58 -4.88
CA ALA A 109 -1.66 13.44 -4.26
C ALA A 109 -0.77 12.68 -5.27
N LYS A 110 0.24 12.01 -4.73
CA LYS A 110 1.12 11.12 -5.49
C LYS A 110 0.72 9.67 -5.26
N TYR A 111 0.81 8.87 -6.30
CA TYR A 111 0.65 7.42 -6.30
C TYR A 111 1.62 6.78 -7.30
N SER A 112 1.66 5.46 -7.40
CA SER A 112 2.52 4.75 -8.34
C SER A 112 2.13 5.08 -9.79
N SER A 113 3.06 5.65 -10.54
CA SER A 113 2.83 6.09 -11.93
C SER A 113 2.53 4.95 -12.91
N ILE A 114 2.79 3.70 -12.53
CA ILE A 114 2.45 2.52 -13.36
C ILE A 114 0.95 2.46 -13.67
N PHE A 115 0.11 2.92 -12.76
CA PHE A 115 -1.34 2.92 -12.93
C PHE A 115 -1.88 4.00 -13.89
N ASN A 116 -1.01 4.87 -14.43
CA ASN A 116 -1.36 5.79 -15.49
C ASN A 116 -1.33 5.13 -16.88
N TYR A 117 -0.78 3.94 -17.01
CA TYR A 117 -0.74 3.22 -18.28
C TYR A 117 -2.05 2.44 -18.50
N PRO A 118 -2.62 2.46 -19.72
CA PRO A 118 -3.85 1.76 -20.00
C PRO A 118 -3.66 0.25 -20.02
N THR A 119 -4.66 -0.49 -19.54
CA THR A 119 -4.78 -1.95 -19.67
C THR A 119 -5.62 -2.26 -20.91
N LEU A 120 -4.97 -2.60 -22.02
CA LEU A 120 -5.64 -2.75 -23.32
C LEU A 120 -6.08 -4.19 -23.59
N SER A 121 -5.40 -5.18 -22.98
CA SER A 121 -5.63 -6.59 -23.20
C SER A 121 -5.80 -7.36 -21.88
N TRP A 122 -6.33 -8.58 -21.99
CA TRP A 122 -6.41 -9.48 -20.84
C TRP A 122 -5.03 -9.90 -20.34
N ALA A 123 -4.02 -9.91 -21.22
CA ALA A 123 -2.63 -10.15 -20.84
C ALA A 123 -2.07 -9.06 -19.90
N ASP A 124 -2.47 -7.79 -20.12
CA ASP A 124 -2.03 -6.70 -19.25
C ASP A 124 -2.49 -6.91 -17.81
N ILE A 125 -3.70 -7.48 -17.61
CA ILE A 125 -4.20 -7.85 -16.29
C ILE A 125 -3.34 -8.94 -15.65
N GLY A 126 -2.92 -9.94 -16.43
CA GLY A 126 -1.96 -10.94 -15.96
C GLY A 126 -0.60 -10.35 -15.59
N MET A 127 -0.13 -9.38 -16.38
CA MET A 127 1.15 -8.68 -16.13
C MET A 127 1.07 -7.80 -14.87
N ILE A 128 -0.04 -7.12 -14.62
CA ILE A 128 -0.25 -6.39 -13.36
C ILE A 128 -0.12 -7.36 -12.19
N GLY A 129 -0.92 -8.41 -12.17
CA GLY A 129 -0.89 -9.38 -11.07
C GLY A 129 0.49 -10.03 -10.87
N TRP A 130 1.20 -10.39 -11.94
CA TRP A 130 2.49 -11.03 -11.76
C TRP A 130 3.64 -10.07 -11.47
N LEU A 131 3.79 -9.01 -12.28
CA LEU A 131 4.98 -8.16 -12.21
C LEU A 131 4.77 -6.94 -11.29
N VAL A 132 3.63 -6.29 -11.35
CA VAL A 132 3.39 -5.09 -10.52
C VAL A 132 3.18 -5.52 -9.07
N ASP A 133 2.29 -6.49 -8.80
CA ASP A 133 2.08 -7.00 -7.44
C ASP A 133 3.30 -7.76 -6.92
N GLY A 134 4.01 -8.50 -7.80
CA GLY A 134 5.27 -9.13 -7.44
C GLY A 134 6.35 -8.13 -7.01
N SER A 135 6.44 -7.01 -7.70
CA SER A 135 7.32 -5.89 -7.32
C SER A 135 6.84 -5.23 -6.02
N ALA A 136 5.53 -5.05 -5.86
CA ALA A 136 4.94 -4.52 -4.64
C ALA A 136 5.32 -5.37 -3.43
N ILE A 137 5.14 -6.70 -3.49
CA ILE A 137 5.49 -7.64 -2.41
C ILE A 137 6.95 -7.46 -1.97
N ILE A 138 7.90 -7.43 -2.91
CA ILE A 138 9.33 -7.28 -2.60
C ILE A 138 9.60 -5.97 -1.84
N ASN A 139 8.92 -4.88 -2.22
CA ASN A 139 9.06 -3.59 -1.57
C ASN A 139 8.30 -3.51 -0.23
N GLN A 140 7.22 -4.26 -0.08
CA GLN A 140 6.31 -4.21 1.07
C GLN A 140 6.75 -5.12 2.22
N ILE A 141 7.38 -6.29 1.94
CA ILE A 141 7.85 -7.23 2.98
C ILE A 141 8.74 -6.54 4.03
N PRO A 142 9.73 -5.70 3.69
CA PRO A 142 10.51 -4.97 4.69
C PRO A 142 9.64 -4.07 5.59
N LEU A 143 8.53 -3.54 5.07
CA LEU A 143 7.63 -2.67 5.81
C LEU A 143 6.87 -3.39 6.94
N CYS A 144 6.77 -4.72 6.89
CA CYS A 144 6.29 -5.52 8.02
C CYS A 144 7.17 -5.36 9.28
N ARG A 145 8.39 -4.87 9.10
CA ARG A 145 9.36 -4.56 10.17
C ARG A 145 9.53 -3.04 10.38
N CYS A 146 8.66 -2.23 9.78
CA CYS A 146 8.70 -0.79 9.98
C CYS A 146 8.70 -0.46 11.47
N SER A 147 9.47 0.55 11.87
CA SER A 147 9.53 1.02 13.25
C SER A 147 8.21 1.61 13.75
N TYR A 148 7.28 2.00 12.86
CA TYR A 148 5.96 2.46 13.22
C TYR A 148 4.96 1.29 13.27
N GLY A 149 4.47 0.97 14.46
CA GLY A 149 3.65 -0.21 14.73
C GLY A 149 2.36 -0.31 13.92
N PRO A 150 1.53 0.75 13.82
CA PRO A 150 0.30 0.70 13.02
C PRO A 150 0.55 0.35 11.55
N TYR A 151 1.56 0.94 10.91
CA TYR A 151 1.91 0.64 9.53
C TYR A 151 2.43 -0.80 9.38
N ALA A 152 3.34 -1.23 10.25
CA ALA A 152 3.88 -2.58 10.20
C ALA A 152 2.79 -3.67 10.32
N ARG A 153 1.78 -3.45 11.18
CA ARG A 153 0.65 -4.39 11.32
C ARG A 153 -0.23 -4.44 10.09
N ALA A 154 -0.53 -3.30 9.48
CA ALA A 154 -1.26 -3.23 8.22
C ALA A 154 -0.54 -4.03 7.12
N MET A 155 0.78 -3.85 7.00
CA MET A 155 1.59 -4.52 5.98
C MET A 155 1.62 -6.04 6.10
N VAL A 156 1.51 -6.61 7.31
CA VAL A 156 1.43 -8.07 7.48
C VAL A 156 0.21 -8.65 6.76
N ARG A 157 -0.92 -7.94 6.79
CA ARG A 157 -2.14 -8.37 6.10
C ARG A 157 -2.03 -8.14 4.59
N VAL A 158 -1.65 -6.94 4.20
CA VAL A 158 -1.46 -6.56 2.79
C VAL A 158 -0.55 -7.58 2.08
N CYS A 159 0.63 -7.89 2.60
CA CYS A 159 1.55 -8.84 1.98
C CYS A 159 0.99 -10.26 1.83
N LYS A 160 0.07 -10.69 2.70
CA LYS A 160 -0.58 -12.01 2.57
C LYS A 160 -1.56 -12.03 1.40
N GLU A 161 -2.35 -10.99 1.26
CA GLU A 161 -3.36 -10.85 0.22
C GLU A 161 -2.68 -10.63 -1.14
N GLU A 162 -1.62 -9.83 -1.21
CA GLU A 162 -0.77 -9.63 -2.40
C GLU A 162 -0.16 -10.93 -2.94
N SER A 163 0.19 -11.86 -2.07
CA SER A 163 0.71 -13.17 -2.51
C SER A 163 -0.31 -13.97 -3.32
N PHE A 164 -1.60 -13.80 -3.04
CA PHE A 164 -2.68 -14.36 -3.84
C PHE A 164 -2.78 -13.65 -5.20
N HIS A 165 -2.70 -12.33 -5.23
CA HIS A 165 -2.75 -11.52 -6.44
C HIS A 165 -1.63 -11.91 -7.41
N GLN A 166 -0.40 -11.97 -6.93
CA GLN A 166 0.76 -12.39 -7.73
C GLN A 166 0.58 -13.80 -8.31
N ARG A 167 0.10 -14.75 -7.52
CA ARG A 167 -0.15 -16.12 -7.96
C ARG A 167 -1.19 -16.16 -9.06
N GLN A 168 -2.28 -15.41 -8.94
CA GLN A 168 -3.33 -15.36 -9.95
C GLN A 168 -2.86 -14.74 -11.27
N GLY A 169 -2.02 -13.70 -11.20
CA GLY A 169 -1.38 -13.10 -12.38
C GLY A 169 -0.47 -14.09 -13.10
N TYR A 170 0.40 -14.78 -12.36
CA TYR A 170 1.28 -15.82 -12.91
C TYR A 170 0.49 -16.95 -13.57
N ASP A 171 -0.51 -17.51 -12.87
CA ASP A 171 -1.34 -18.61 -13.39
C ASP A 171 -2.10 -18.19 -14.65
N LEU A 172 -2.54 -16.91 -14.74
CA LEU A 172 -3.18 -16.39 -15.93
C LEU A 172 -2.23 -16.36 -17.12
N LEU A 173 -1.05 -15.78 -16.96
CA LEU A 173 -0.06 -15.69 -18.05
C LEU A 173 0.43 -17.06 -18.50
N MET A 174 0.67 -17.96 -17.56
CA MET A 174 1.04 -19.34 -17.88
C MET A 174 -0.04 -20.04 -18.74
N GLN A 175 -1.32 -19.86 -18.40
CA GLN A 175 -2.40 -20.43 -19.23
C GLN A 175 -2.43 -19.81 -20.63
N MET A 176 -2.22 -18.51 -20.76
CA MET A 176 -2.16 -17.85 -22.07
C MET A 176 -0.97 -18.33 -22.91
N CYS A 177 0.19 -18.53 -22.29
CA CYS A 177 1.36 -19.05 -23.00
C CYS A 177 1.21 -20.51 -23.45
N LEU A 178 0.49 -21.32 -22.70
CA LEU A 178 0.33 -22.75 -22.97
C LEU A 178 -0.83 -23.07 -23.94
N HIS A 179 -1.83 -22.20 -24.01
CA HIS A 179 -3.08 -22.50 -24.73
C HIS A 179 -3.44 -21.46 -25.81
N GLY A 180 -2.60 -20.46 -26.02
CA GLY A 180 -2.77 -19.42 -27.04
C GLY A 180 -3.76 -18.35 -26.64
#